data_9cc8be6c1163991d6901146ddb6e3205
#
_entry.id   9cc8be6c1163991d6901146ddb6e3205
#
_cell.length_a   1.000
_cell.length_b   1.000
_cell.length_c   1.000
_cell.angle_alpha   90.00
_cell.angle_beta   90.00
_cell.angle_gamma   90.00
#
_symmetry.space_group_name_H-M   'P 1'
#
loop_
_entity.id
_entity.type
_entity.pdbx_description
1 polymer ?
#
loop_
_entity_poly.entity_id
_entity_poly.type
_entity_poly.pdbx_seq_one_letter_code
_entity_poly.pdbx_strand_id
1 'polypeptide(L)'
;METLTDARQRPDARLLVVEDEPNILELLSASLRYAGFDVVTAAAGTEAVQAAQRHRPDLIVLDVMLPDMDGFDVIRRLRGGGARIPVVFLTARDATEDKIGGLTLGGDDYVTKPFSLEEVIARIRAVLRRTRGDGVEPTPRLTFADLELDEESHEVWRGGEQIQLSPTEFKLLRYFMSNANRVLSKMQILDHVWDYDFRGDTGIVESYVSVLRRKVDTKEPRLIHTLRGVGYVLRLPSS
;
A
#
# COMPACT_ATOMS: atom_id res chain seq x y z
N MET A 1 35.78 19.68 -26.66
CA MET A 1 35.72 18.45 -25.84
C MET A 1 34.96 18.85 -24.54
N GLU A 2 33.63 18.92 -24.66
CA GLU A 2 32.75 19.35 -23.58
C GLU A 2 32.48 18.17 -22.65
N THR A 3 32.84 18.34 -21.42
CA THR A 3 32.55 17.40 -20.31
C THR A 3 31.05 17.36 -20.07
N LEU A 4 30.42 16.23 -20.39
CA LEU A 4 29.08 15.88 -19.93
C LEU A 4 29.11 15.81 -18.39
N THR A 5 28.66 16.86 -17.75
CA THR A 5 28.41 16.89 -16.33
C THR A 5 27.24 15.97 -16.03
N ASP A 6 27.55 14.83 -15.45
CA ASP A 6 26.58 13.86 -14.90
C ASP A 6 25.70 14.60 -13.89
N ALA A 7 24.52 15.00 -14.32
CA ALA A 7 23.49 15.57 -13.45
C ALA A 7 22.92 14.42 -12.61
N ARG A 8 23.60 14.06 -11.52
CA ARG A 8 23.06 13.19 -10.48
C ARG A 8 21.78 13.85 -9.97
N GLN A 9 20.64 13.35 -10.42
CA GLN A 9 19.34 13.74 -9.88
C GLN A 9 19.43 13.60 -8.35
N ARG A 10 19.04 14.66 -7.63
CA ARG A 10 18.91 14.58 -6.18
C ARG A 10 17.94 13.45 -5.87
N PRO A 11 18.25 12.58 -4.90
CA PRO A 11 17.35 11.51 -4.52
C PRO A 11 15.99 12.10 -4.10
N ASP A 12 14.90 11.44 -4.49
CA ASP A 12 13.54 11.89 -4.23
C ASP A 12 13.28 12.11 -2.73
N ALA A 13 13.82 11.24 -1.88
CA ALA A 13 13.74 11.29 -0.43
C ALA A 13 14.80 10.38 0.20
N ARG A 14 15.10 10.61 1.48
CA ARG A 14 15.88 9.68 2.31
C ARG A 14 14.96 8.78 3.09
N LEU A 15 15.11 7.47 2.94
CA LEU A 15 14.35 6.43 3.62
C LEU A 15 15.23 5.72 4.65
N LEU A 16 14.66 5.39 5.80
CA LEU A 16 15.25 4.43 6.74
C LEU A 16 14.45 3.12 6.62
N VAL A 17 15.11 2.03 6.22
CA VAL A 17 14.52 0.70 6.12
C VAL A 17 14.98 -0.12 7.31
N VAL A 18 14.03 -0.64 8.09
CA VAL A 18 14.27 -1.40 9.31
C VAL A 18 13.63 -2.78 9.15
N GLU A 19 14.47 -3.81 9.06
CA GLU A 19 14.08 -5.19 8.84
C GLU A 19 15.20 -6.09 9.37
N ASP A 20 14.89 -7.10 10.16
CA ASP A 20 15.88 -7.99 10.78
C ASP A 20 16.29 -9.15 9.86
N GLU A 21 15.45 -9.53 8.88
CA GLU A 21 15.79 -10.54 7.89
C GLU A 21 16.73 -9.95 6.82
N PRO A 22 18.02 -10.41 6.73
CA PRO A 22 19.00 -9.79 5.83
C PRO A 22 18.60 -9.82 4.36
N ASN A 23 17.95 -10.90 3.92
CA ASN A 23 17.52 -11.07 2.53
C ASN A 23 16.40 -10.06 2.15
N ILE A 24 15.46 -9.82 3.07
CA ILE A 24 14.36 -8.86 2.87
C ILE A 24 14.93 -7.44 2.90
N LEU A 25 15.79 -7.14 3.87
CA LEU A 25 16.46 -5.85 4.00
C LEU A 25 17.26 -5.49 2.75
N GLU A 26 18.05 -6.43 2.22
CA GLU A 26 18.84 -6.23 1.00
C GLU A 26 17.93 -6.01 -0.22
N LEU A 27 16.91 -6.86 -0.41
CA LEU A 27 15.97 -6.76 -1.52
C LEU A 27 15.23 -5.41 -1.51
N LEU A 28 14.67 -5.02 -0.36
CA LEU A 28 13.98 -3.73 -0.21
C LEU A 28 14.93 -2.56 -0.49
N SER A 29 16.12 -2.59 0.11
CA SER A 29 17.08 -1.50 -0.01
C SER A 29 17.55 -1.33 -1.45
N ALA A 30 17.87 -2.42 -2.15
CA ALA A 30 18.28 -2.36 -3.56
C ALA A 30 17.17 -1.82 -4.45
N SER A 31 15.94 -2.30 -4.26
CA SER A 31 14.77 -1.89 -5.04
C SER A 31 14.41 -0.42 -4.81
N LEU A 32 14.46 0.05 -3.56
CA LEU A 32 14.18 1.44 -3.23
C LEU A 32 15.27 2.39 -3.76
N ARG A 33 16.55 1.99 -3.73
CA ARG A 33 17.63 2.75 -4.39
C ARG A 33 17.43 2.83 -5.90
N TYR A 34 17.04 1.71 -6.53
CA TYR A 34 16.71 1.70 -7.96
C TYR A 34 15.51 2.60 -8.30
N ALA A 35 14.55 2.72 -7.39
CA ALA A 35 13.40 3.62 -7.52
C ALA A 35 13.72 5.10 -7.27
N GLY A 36 15.00 5.47 -6.99
CA GLY A 36 15.47 6.85 -6.88
C GLY A 36 15.59 7.37 -5.44
N PHE A 37 15.40 6.53 -4.41
CA PHE A 37 15.52 6.95 -3.01
C PHE A 37 16.97 6.82 -2.47
N ASP A 38 17.31 7.70 -1.52
CA ASP A 38 18.49 7.51 -0.66
C ASP A 38 18.11 6.61 0.52
N VAL A 39 18.80 5.46 0.68
CA VAL A 39 18.38 4.41 1.64
C VAL A 39 19.45 4.17 2.69
N VAL A 40 19.06 4.40 3.94
CA VAL A 40 19.75 3.99 5.17
C VAL A 40 19.08 2.73 5.70
N THR A 41 19.84 1.80 6.25
CA THR A 41 19.33 0.53 6.76
C THR A 41 19.59 0.37 8.26
N ALA A 42 18.73 -0.39 8.94
CA ALA A 42 18.93 -0.87 10.30
C ALA A 42 18.34 -2.29 10.43
N ALA A 43 19.00 -3.15 11.19
CA ALA A 43 18.56 -4.53 11.40
C ALA A 43 17.91 -4.75 12.78
N ALA A 44 17.78 -3.72 13.59
CA ALA A 44 17.21 -3.78 14.93
C ALA A 44 16.57 -2.44 15.32
N GLY A 45 15.63 -2.48 16.24
CA GLY A 45 14.90 -1.28 16.68
C GLY A 45 15.80 -0.25 17.38
N THR A 46 16.79 -0.68 18.18
CA THR A 46 17.76 0.22 18.80
C THR A 46 18.61 0.95 17.76
N GLU A 47 19.04 0.23 16.73
CA GLU A 47 19.79 0.79 15.60
C GLU A 47 18.91 1.78 14.80
N ALA A 48 17.63 1.44 14.59
CA ALA A 48 16.69 2.30 13.91
C ALA A 48 16.51 3.66 14.59
N VAL A 49 16.39 3.67 15.92
CA VAL A 49 16.31 4.93 16.70
C VAL A 49 17.55 5.79 16.51
N GLN A 50 18.73 5.19 16.58
CA GLN A 50 20.01 5.90 16.38
C GLN A 50 20.15 6.41 14.94
N ALA A 51 19.82 5.56 13.96
CA ALA A 51 19.87 5.91 12.54
C ALA A 51 18.90 7.06 12.21
N ALA A 52 17.68 7.04 12.74
CA ALA A 52 16.72 8.11 12.55
C ALA A 52 17.23 9.46 13.10
N GLN A 53 17.85 9.47 14.26
CA GLN A 53 18.42 10.69 14.86
C GLN A 53 19.62 11.23 14.05
N ARG A 54 20.49 10.33 13.58
CA ARG A 54 21.72 10.68 12.84
C ARG A 54 21.41 11.14 11.41
N HIS A 55 20.56 10.44 10.71
CA HIS A 55 20.35 10.61 9.26
C HIS A 55 19.11 11.42 8.91
N ARG A 56 18.19 11.66 9.86
CA ARG A 56 16.94 12.43 9.69
C ARG A 56 16.19 12.01 8.42
N PRO A 57 15.74 10.77 8.32
CA PRO A 57 15.04 10.28 7.14
C PRO A 57 13.72 11.03 6.94
N ASP A 58 13.29 11.14 5.69
CA ASP A 58 11.99 11.70 5.31
C ASP A 58 10.84 10.72 5.59
N LEU A 59 11.13 9.40 5.65
CA LEU A 59 10.17 8.35 5.96
C LEU A 59 10.90 7.10 6.47
N ILE A 60 10.24 6.34 7.35
CA ILE A 60 10.73 5.06 7.87
C ILE A 60 9.84 3.94 7.33
N VAL A 61 10.45 2.91 6.72
CA VAL A 61 9.83 1.62 6.44
C VAL A 61 10.25 0.67 7.56
N LEU A 62 9.31 0.17 8.35
CA LEU A 62 9.60 -0.45 9.63
C LEU A 62 8.86 -1.79 9.79
N ASP A 63 9.62 -2.87 9.97
CA ASP A 63 9.01 -4.12 10.42
C ASP A 63 8.48 -3.96 11.85
N VAL A 64 7.30 -4.50 12.08
CA VAL A 64 6.69 -4.56 13.41
C VAL A 64 7.46 -5.55 14.30
N MET A 65 7.91 -6.68 13.75
CA MET A 65 8.57 -7.75 14.52
C MET A 65 10.09 -7.64 14.41
N LEU A 66 10.73 -6.96 15.37
CA LEU A 66 12.19 -6.86 15.45
C LEU A 66 12.72 -7.65 16.65
N PRO A 67 14.00 -8.08 16.62
CA PRO A 67 14.54 -9.00 17.63
C PRO A 67 14.73 -8.37 19.02
N ASP A 68 14.88 -7.05 19.12
CA ASP A 68 15.23 -6.33 20.35
C ASP A 68 14.07 -5.49 20.90
N MET A 69 13.12 -5.08 20.07
CA MET A 69 11.91 -4.36 20.50
C MET A 69 10.86 -4.38 19.39
N ASP A 70 9.61 -4.21 19.77
CA ASP A 70 8.49 -4.03 18.83
C ASP A 70 8.64 -2.75 18.01
N GLY A 71 8.30 -2.77 16.71
CA GLY A 71 8.33 -1.59 15.85
C GLY A 71 7.48 -0.43 16.36
N PHE A 72 6.39 -0.72 17.09
CA PHE A 72 5.61 0.32 17.75
C PHE A 72 6.38 1.00 18.89
N ASP A 73 7.25 0.27 19.60
CA ASP A 73 8.13 0.84 20.63
C ASP A 73 9.20 1.75 20.00
N VAL A 74 9.72 1.39 18.82
CA VAL A 74 10.61 2.27 18.05
C VAL A 74 9.92 3.61 17.81
N ILE A 75 8.69 3.61 17.31
CA ILE A 75 7.93 4.84 17.03
C ILE A 75 7.62 5.61 18.31
N ARG A 76 7.23 4.96 19.40
CA ARG A 76 7.02 5.62 20.70
C ARG A 76 8.28 6.37 21.15
N ARG A 77 9.47 5.75 21.03
CA ARG A 77 10.75 6.39 21.41
C ARG A 77 11.06 7.59 20.52
N LEU A 78 10.87 7.47 19.21
CA LEU A 78 11.08 8.56 18.26
C LEU A 78 10.12 9.73 18.50
N ARG A 79 8.83 9.46 18.73
CA ARG A 79 7.81 10.48 19.05
C ARG A 79 8.08 11.16 20.39
N GLY A 80 8.53 10.42 21.41
CA GLY A 80 8.96 10.97 22.71
C GLY A 80 10.13 11.94 22.59
N GLY A 81 10.98 11.77 21.58
CA GLY A 81 12.06 12.70 21.22
C GLY A 81 11.61 13.88 20.31
N GLY A 82 10.30 14.03 20.05
CA GLY A 82 9.76 15.13 19.22
C GLY A 82 9.82 14.89 17.70
N ALA A 83 10.36 13.77 17.24
CA ALA A 83 10.44 13.46 15.82
C ALA A 83 9.05 13.07 15.25
N ARG A 84 8.63 13.75 14.18
CA ARG A 84 7.38 13.46 13.46
C ARG A 84 7.66 12.87 12.07
N ILE A 85 8.55 11.89 12.01
CA ILE A 85 8.91 11.20 10.77
C ILE A 85 7.76 10.27 10.41
N PRO A 86 7.24 10.30 9.17
CA PRO A 86 6.19 9.39 8.71
C PRO A 86 6.70 7.94 8.64
N VAL A 87 5.79 6.98 8.86
CA VAL A 87 6.11 5.56 8.99
C VAL A 87 5.17 4.70 8.16
N VAL A 88 5.76 3.82 7.35
CA VAL A 88 5.07 2.71 6.70
C VAL A 88 5.48 1.42 7.42
N PHE A 89 4.53 0.76 8.07
CA PHE A 89 4.79 -0.51 8.74
C PHE A 89 4.78 -1.69 7.77
N LEU A 90 5.72 -2.63 7.97
CA LEU A 90 5.66 -3.98 7.40
C LEU A 90 5.14 -4.93 8.47
N THR A 91 4.08 -5.69 8.20
CA THR A 91 3.43 -6.53 9.21
C THR A 91 3.03 -7.89 8.68
N ALA A 92 3.06 -8.94 9.51
CA ALA A 92 2.52 -10.24 9.17
C ALA A 92 0.98 -10.19 9.05
N ARG A 93 0.41 -11.11 8.27
CA ARG A 93 -1.02 -11.15 7.90
C ARG A 93 -1.98 -11.28 9.09
N ASP A 94 -1.52 -11.84 10.19
CA ASP A 94 -2.35 -12.20 11.35
C ASP A 94 -2.44 -11.08 12.42
N ALA A 95 -1.68 -10.01 12.26
CA ALA A 95 -1.63 -8.89 13.19
C ALA A 95 -2.80 -7.89 13.03
N THR A 96 -4.03 -8.39 12.83
CA THR A 96 -5.20 -7.51 12.62
C THR A 96 -5.55 -6.69 13.88
N GLU A 97 -5.27 -7.20 15.07
CA GLU A 97 -5.44 -6.47 16.32
C GLU A 97 -4.34 -5.42 16.52
N ASP A 98 -3.12 -5.70 16.07
CA ASP A 98 -1.98 -4.77 16.12
C ASP A 98 -2.14 -3.59 15.14
N LYS A 99 -2.89 -3.77 14.03
CA LYS A 99 -3.17 -2.70 13.06
C LYS A 99 -3.96 -1.54 13.66
N ILE A 100 -4.93 -1.84 14.55
CA ILE A 100 -5.73 -0.82 15.25
C ILE A 100 -4.84 -0.09 16.26
N GLY A 101 -3.94 -0.80 16.95
CA GLY A 101 -2.95 -0.22 17.85
C GLY A 101 -1.93 0.67 17.12
N GLY A 102 -1.44 0.25 15.95
CA GLY A 102 -0.43 0.96 15.15
C GLY A 102 -0.93 2.27 14.55
N LEU A 103 -2.14 2.31 14.02
CA LEU A 103 -2.76 3.54 13.52
C LEU A 103 -3.06 4.54 14.65
N THR A 104 -3.43 4.04 15.84
CA THR A 104 -3.66 4.87 17.03
C THR A 104 -2.34 5.44 17.59
N LEU A 105 -1.20 4.78 17.35
CA LEU A 105 0.14 5.21 17.78
C LEU A 105 0.88 6.09 16.74
N GLY A 106 0.26 6.38 15.59
CA GLY A 106 0.79 7.34 14.60
C GLY A 106 1.57 6.72 13.45
N GLY A 107 1.26 5.49 13.03
CA GLY A 107 1.65 4.96 11.72
C GLY A 107 0.88 5.67 10.60
N ASP A 108 1.56 6.03 9.52
CA ASP A 108 0.94 6.75 8.39
C ASP A 108 0.37 5.79 7.34
N ASP A 109 0.92 4.56 7.26
CA ASP A 109 0.42 3.47 6.42
C ASP A 109 1.01 2.11 6.86
N TYR A 110 0.51 1.00 6.31
CA TYR A 110 1.02 -0.35 6.55
C TYR A 110 0.97 -1.23 5.30
N VAL A 111 1.89 -2.19 5.22
CA VAL A 111 1.97 -3.20 4.15
C VAL A 111 2.02 -4.58 4.81
N THR A 112 1.19 -5.50 4.33
CA THR A 112 1.17 -6.87 4.89
C THR A 112 2.11 -7.80 4.14
N LYS A 113 2.94 -8.55 4.88
CA LYS A 113 3.76 -9.64 4.33
C LYS A 113 2.86 -10.84 3.96
N PRO A 114 3.05 -11.49 2.78
CA PRO A 114 3.98 -11.13 1.71
C PRO A 114 3.48 -9.93 0.88
N PHE A 115 4.40 -9.07 0.47
CA PHE A 115 4.12 -7.86 -0.31
C PHE A 115 4.83 -7.86 -1.66
N SER A 116 4.36 -7.06 -2.60
CA SER A 116 5.12 -6.72 -3.80
C SER A 116 5.95 -5.45 -3.57
N LEU A 117 7.11 -5.37 -4.26
CA LEU A 117 7.97 -4.18 -4.17
C LEU A 117 7.27 -2.94 -4.72
N GLU A 118 6.48 -3.10 -5.77
CA GLU A 118 5.69 -2.03 -6.37
C GLU A 118 4.69 -1.46 -5.36
N GLU A 119 4.05 -2.30 -4.55
CA GLU A 119 3.13 -1.86 -3.50
C GLU A 119 3.86 -1.01 -2.44
N VAL A 120 5.02 -1.49 -1.97
CA VAL A 120 5.83 -0.76 -0.98
C VAL A 120 6.24 0.62 -1.53
N ILE A 121 6.75 0.67 -2.76
CA ILE A 121 7.18 1.92 -3.40
C ILE A 121 6.01 2.89 -3.56
N ALA A 122 4.85 2.41 -4.02
CA ALA A 122 3.66 3.22 -4.21
C ALA A 122 3.20 3.86 -2.88
N ARG A 123 3.14 3.08 -1.79
CA ARG A 123 2.75 3.56 -0.47
C ARG A 123 3.76 4.57 0.10
N ILE A 124 5.06 4.33 -0.06
CA ILE A 124 6.10 5.29 0.34
C ILE A 124 5.89 6.64 -0.36
N ARG A 125 5.69 6.63 -1.68
CA ARG A 125 5.44 7.85 -2.45
C ARG A 125 4.18 8.58 -2.00
N ALA A 126 3.11 7.84 -1.73
CA ALA A 126 1.86 8.40 -1.24
C ALA A 126 2.02 9.11 0.13
N VAL A 127 2.70 8.44 1.07
CA VAL A 127 2.96 9.03 2.40
C VAL A 127 3.84 10.26 2.29
N LEU A 128 4.92 10.22 1.50
CA LEU A 128 5.81 11.37 1.29
C LEU A 128 5.07 12.56 0.66
N ARG A 129 4.20 12.33 -0.30
CA ARG A 129 3.38 13.38 -0.94
C ARG A 129 2.47 14.07 0.07
N ARG A 130 1.76 13.30 0.91
CA ARG A 130 0.88 13.84 1.96
C ARG A 130 1.64 14.68 2.99
N THR A 131 2.83 14.26 3.36
CA THR A 131 3.60 14.92 4.45
C THR A 131 4.38 16.14 3.99
N ARG A 132 4.78 16.22 2.72
CA ARG A 132 5.52 17.38 2.18
C ARG A 132 4.63 18.57 1.86
N GLY A 133 3.30 18.39 1.86
CA GLY A 133 2.36 19.48 1.52
C GLY A 133 2.51 19.99 0.09
N ASP A 134 3.22 19.24 -0.75
CA ASP A 134 3.36 19.60 -2.14
C ASP A 134 1.96 19.52 -2.78
N GLY A 135 1.41 20.68 -3.13
CA GLY A 135 0.15 20.81 -3.85
C GLY A 135 0.29 20.20 -5.25
N VAL A 136 0.35 18.88 -5.28
CA VAL A 136 0.41 18.11 -6.51
C VAL A 136 -0.98 18.09 -7.11
N GLU A 137 -1.07 18.36 -8.40
CA GLU A 137 -2.24 18.08 -9.21
C GLU A 137 -2.78 16.68 -8.86
N PRO A 138 -4.09 16.51 -8.70
CA PRO A 138 -4.65 15.22 -8.33
C PRO A 138 -4.20 14.19 -9.36
N THR A 139 -3.48 13.16 -8.90
CA THR A 139 -3.19 11.99 -9.73
C THR A 139 -4.51 11.50 -10.34
N PRO A 140 -4.52 11.07 -11.61
CA PRO A 140 -5.75 10.61 -12.24
C PRO A 140 -6.30 9.41 -11.45
N ARG A 141 -7.31 9.69 -10.63
CA ARG A 141 -8.03 8.65 -9.88
C ARG A 141 -9.01 7.95 -10.80
N LEU A 142 -9.09 6.66 -10.67
CA LEU A 142 -10.25 5.96 -11.22
C LEU A 142 -11.47 6.35 -10.39
N THR A 143 -12.52 6.85 -11.06
CA THR A 143 -13.76 7.23 -10.40
C THR A 143 -14.94 6.52 -11.02
N PHE A 144 -15.85 6.04 -10.19
CA PHE A 144 -17.12 5.47 -10.61
C PHE A 144 -18.20 5.74 -9.56
N ALA A 145 -19.22 6.52 -9.90
CA ALA A 145 -20.20 7.06 -8.95
C ALA A 145 -19.48 7.83 -7.81
N ASP A 146 -19.67 7.40 -6.57
CA ASP A 146 -19.01 7.95 -5.38
C ASP A 146 -17.79 7.11 -4.91
N LEU A 147 -17.33 6.20 -5.76
CA LEU A 147 -16.14 5.38 -5.52
C LEU A 147 -14.94 6.02 -6.19
N GLU A 148 -13.87 6.18 -5.45
CA GLU A 148 -12.60 6.73 -5.92
C GLU A 148 -11.47 5.73 -5.59
N LEU A 149 -10.55 5.53 -6.52
CA LEU A 149 -9.37 4.69 -6.34
C LEU A 149 -8.16 5.42 -6.91
N ASP A 150 -7.17 5.59 -6.07
CA ASP A 150 -5.87 6.16 -6.44
C ASP A 150 -4.88 5.00 -6.64
N GLU A 151 -4.43 4.79 -7.89
CA GLU A 151 -3.52 3.69 -8.24
C GLU A 151 -2.12 3.90 -7.68
N GLU A 152 -1.72 5.15 -7.50
CA GLU A 152 -0.37 5.47 -7.03
C GLU A 152 -0.25 5.31 -5.51
N SER A 153 -1.28 5.77 -4.77
CA SER A 153 -1.29 5.65 -3.31
C SER A 153 -1.87 4.33 -2.80
N HIS A 154 -2.48 3.52 -3.68
CA HIS A 154 -3.26 2.33 -3.31
C HIS A 154 -4.41 2.64 -2.32
N GLU A 155 -4.92 3.85 -2.36
CA GLU A 155 -6.02 4.29 -1.50
C GLU A 155 -7.36 4.22 -2.24
N VAL A 156 -8.41 3.91 -1.48
CA VAL A 156 -9.78 3.79 -1.99
C VAL A 156 -10.72 4.55 -1.07
N TRP A 157 -11.67 5.27 -1.67
CA TRP A 157 -12.72 5.98 -0.94
C TRP A 157 -14.10 5.66 -1.51
N ARG A 158 -15.11 5.63 -0.65
CA ARG A 158 -16.51 5.53 -1.03
C ARG A 158 -17.29 6.66 -0.35
N GLY A 159 -17.83 7.59 -1.14
CA GLY A 159 -18.54 8.75 -0.61
C GLY A 159 -17.68 9.59 0.35
N GLY A 160 -16.37 9.73 0.05
CA GLY A 160 -15.40 10.47 0.86
C GLY A 160 -14.85 9.71 2.08
N GLU A 161 -15.36 8.52 2.41
CA GLU A 161 -14.82 7.67 3.49
C GLU A 161 -13.79 6.69 2.94
N GLN A 162 -12.61 6.65 3.56
CA GLN A 162 -11.53 5.74 3.16
C GLN A 162 -11.89 4.30 3.48
N ILE A 163 -11.66 3.40 2.50
CA ILE A 163 -11.87 1.96 2.63
C ILE A 163 -10.51 1.26 2.60
N GLN A 164 -10.28 0.40 3.58
CA GLN A 164 -9.07 -0.41 3.60
C GLN A 164 -9.26 -1.72 2.85
N LEU A 165 -8.49 -1.91 1.79
CA LEU A 165 -8.47 -3.12 0.98
C LEU A 165 -7.12 -3.83 1.11
N SER A 166 -7.16 -5.17 1.08
CA SER A 166 -5.94 -5.96 0.88
C SER A 166 -5.43 -5.79 -0.56
N PRO A 167 -4.16 -6.13 -0.85
CA PRO A 167 -3.61 -6.02 -2.21
C PRO A 167 -4.45 -6.73 -3.28
N THR A 168 -4.96 -7.92 -2.98
CA THR A 168 -5.81 -8.67 -3.90
C THR A 168 -7.19 -8.03 -4.08
N GLU A 169 -7.79 -7.52 -3.00
CA GLU A 169 -9.06 -6.78 -3.07
C GLU A 169 -8.91 -5.47 -3.86
N PHE A 170 -7.77 -4.80 -3.69
CA PHE A 170 -7.44 -3.60 -4.47
C PHE A 170 -7.30 -3.91 -5.96
N LYS A 171 -6.53 -4.94 -6.34
CA LYS A 171 -6.40 -5.40 -7.72
C LYS A 171 -7.77 -5.75 -8.33
N LEU A 172 -8.61 -6.44 -7.56
CA LEU A 172 -9.97 -6.80 -7.99
C LEU A 172 -10.84 -5.56 -8.21
N LEU A 173 -10.85 -4.63 -7.28
CA LEU A 173 -11.63 -3.39 -7.40
C LEU A 173 -11.15 -2.54 -8.58
N ARG A 174 -9.82 -2.37 -8.71
CA ARG A 174 -9.21 -1.67 -9.84
C ARG A 174 -9.64 -2.27 -11.17
N TYR A 175 -9.64 -3.60 -11.28
CA TYR A 175 -10.07 -4.30 -12.49
C TYR A 175 -11.55 -4.06 -12.78
N PHE A 176 -12.42 -4.06 -11.78
CA PHE A 176 -13.82 -3.69 -11.93
C PHE A 176 -13.98 -2.24 -12.39
N MET A 177 -13.28 -1.29 -11.79
CA MET A 177 -13.39 0.14 -12.12
C MET A 177 -12.88 0.45 -13.53
N SER A 178 -11.76 -0.16 -13.93
CA SER A 178 -11.21 -0.04 -15.30
C SER A 178 -12.13 -0.67 -16.36
N ASN A 179 -13.07 -1.52 -15.97
CA ASN A 179 -14.05 -2.17 -16.83
C ASN A 179 -15.49 -1.86 -16.39
N ALA A 180 -15.74 -0.67 -15.86
CA ALA A 180 -17.06 -0.28 -15.40
C ALA A 180 -18.12 -0.44 -16.51
N ASN A 181 -19.32 -0.89 -16.12
CA ASN A 181 -20.45 -1.23 -17.01
C ASN A 181 -20.22 -2.42 -17.97
N ARG A 182 -19.09 -3.12 -17.85
CA ARG A 182 -18.82 -4.35 -18.61
C ARG A 182 -18.94 -5.57 -17.71
N VAL A 183 -19.55 -6.63 -18.23
CA VAL A 183 -19.63 -7.90 -17.51
C VAL A 183 -18.30 -8.64 -17.64
N LEU A 184 -17.73 -9.00 -16.52
CA LEU A 184 -16.49 -9.76 -16.41
C LEU A 184 -16.82 -11.19 -15.98
N SER A 185 -16.40 -12.18 -16.76
CA SER A 185 -16.54 -13.58 -16.38
C SER A 185 -15.59 -13.92 -15.22
N LYS A 186 -15.88 -14.98 -14.48
CA LYS A 186 -15.02 -15.47 -13.40
C LYS A 186 -13.59 -15.78 -13.90
N MET A 187 -13.47 -16.34 -15.10
CA MET A 187 -12.17 -16.64 -15.72
C MET A 187 -11.38 -15.37 -16.00
N GLN A 188 -12.00 -14.34 -16.61
CA GLN A 188 -11.32 -13.06 -16.85
C GLN A 188 -10.85 -12.41 -15.56
N ILE A 189 -11.66 -12.48 -14.49
CA ILE A 189 -11.28 -11.95 -13.19
C ILE A 189 -10.12 -12.76 -12.60
N LEU A 190 -10.18 -14.09 -12.70
CA LEU A 190 -9.12 -14.97 -12.21
C LEU A 190 -7.80 -14.70 -12.90
N ASP A 191 -7.80 -14.69 -14.24
CA ASP A 191 -6.60 -14.48 -15.07
C ASP A 191 -5.94 -13.10 -14.81
N HIS A 192 -6.76 -12.08 -14.52
CA HIS A 192 -6.24 -10.72 -14.33
C HIS A 192 -5.75 -10.44 -12.91
N VAL A 193 -6.38 -11.03 -11.89
CA VAL A 193 -6.11 -10.71 -10.47
C VAL A 193 -5.11 -11.67 -9.85
N TRP A 194 -5.08 -12.96 -10.29
CA TRP A 194 -4.28 -14.01 -9.67
C TRP A 194 -3.11 -14.55 -10.51
N ASP A 195 -2.79 -13.94 -11.65
CA ASP A 195 -1.76 -14.42 -12.59
C ASP A 195 -1.97 -15.85 -13.13
N TYR A 196 -1.39 -16.14 -14.30
CA TYR A 196 -1.64 -17.31 -15.15
C TYR A 196 -1.34 -18.70 -14.52
N ASP A 197 -0.63 -18.75 -13.38
CA ASP A 197 -0.25 -20.02 -12.72
C ASP A 197 -1.25 -20.50 -11.66
N PHE A 198 -2.34 -19.79 -11.43
CA PHE A 198 -3.33 -20.19 -10.46
C PHE A 198 -4.25 -21.30 -11.01
N ARG A 199 -3.86 -22.57 -10.82
CA ARG A 199 -4.70 -23.76 -11.09
C ARG A 199 -5.79 -23.99 -10.03
N GLY A 200 -6.26 -22.93 -9.38
CA GLY A 200 -7.21 -23.00 -8.31
C GLY A 200 -8.67 -23.01 -8.75
N ASP A 201 -9.54 -23.34 -7.81
CA ASP A 201 -10.99 -23.33 -7.98
C ASP A 201 -11.49 -21.89 -8.25
N THR A 202 -12.36 -21.72 -9.25
CA THR A 202 -13.03 -20.44 -9.55
C THR A 202 -13.88 -19.90 -8.39
N GLY A 203 -14.14 -20.70 -7.36
CA GLY A 203 -14.81 -20.31 -6.11
C GLY A 203 -14.06 -19.23 -5.33
N ILE A 204 -12.75 -19.06 -5.54
CA ILE A 204 -11.98 -17.97 -4.92
C ILE A 204 -12.50 -16.59 -5.34
N VAL A 205 -12.90 -16.44 -6.61
CA VAL A 205 -13.47 -15.18 -7.13
C VAL A 205 -14.75 -14.81 -6.37
N GLU A 206 -15.60 -15.79 -6.11
CA GLU A 206 -16.84 -15.57 -5.35
C GLU A 206 -16.57 -15.10 -3.94
N SER A 207 -15.59 -15.71 -3.28
CA SER A 207 -15.17 -15.34 -1.93
C SER A 207 -14.66 -13.91 -1.87
N TYR A 208 -13.74 -13.54 -2.78
CA TYR A 208 -13.19 -12.19 -2.81
C TYR A 208 -14.20 -11.11 -3.22
N VAL A 209 -15.10 -11.41 -4.16
CA VAL A 209 -16.21 -10.51 -4.49
C VAL A 209 -17.15 -10.32 -3.29
N SER A 210 -17.41 -11.39 -2.52
CA SER A 210 -18.22 -11.29 -1.30
C SER A 210 -17.54 -10.39 -0.24
N VAL A 211 -16.22 -10.54 -0.03
CA VAL A 211 -15.46 -9.71 0.90
C VAL A 211 -15.44 -8.25 0.41
N LEU A 212 -15.15 -8.04 -0.87
CA LEU A 212 -15.11 -6.71 -1.46
C LEU A 212 -16.45 -5.97 -1.32
N ARG A 213 -17.57 -6.64 -1.59
CA ARG A 213 -18.92 -6.08 -1.38
C ARG A 213 -19.17 -5.61 0.05
N ARG A 214 -18.72 -6.37 1.05
CA ARG A 214 -18.87 -5.99 2.45
C ARG A 214 -18.13 -4.70 2.80
N LYS A 215 -17.10 -4.35 2.04
CA LYS A 215 -16.31 -3.13 2.25
C LYS A 215 -16.77 -1.97 1.36
N VAL A 216 -17.09 -2.26 0.10
CA VAL A 216 -17.42 -1.25 -0.92
C VAL A 216 -18.93 -0.96 -0.96
N ASP A 217 -19.78 -1.98 -0.88
CA ASP A 217 -21.25 -1.86 -1.01
C ASP A 217 -21.96 -1.71 0.35
N THR A 218 -21.33 -0.96 1.29
CA THR A 218 -21.90 -0.63 2.61
C THR A 218 -23.00 0.43 2.53
N LYS A 219 -23.02 1.21 1.45
CA LYS A 219 -23.98 2.31 1.18
C LYS A 219 -24.72 2.03 -0.13
N GLU A 220 -25.93 2.56 -0.24
CA GLU A 220 -26.66 2.60 -1.53
C GLU A 220 -26.16 3.76 -2.40
N PRO A 221 -26.14 3.62 -3.72
CA PRO A 221 -26.51 2.41 -4.47
C PRO A 221 -25.38 1.36 -4.41
N ARG A 222 -25.75 0.07 -4.38
CA ARG A 222 -24.76 -1.00 -4.55
C ARG A 222 -24.21 -0.98 -5.96
N LEU A 223 -22.90 -1.15 -6.08
CA LEU A 223 -22.21 -1.00 -7.37
C LEU A 223 -21.79 -2.34 -7.98
N ILE A 224 -21.49 -3.36 -7.17
CA ILE A 224 -21.01 -4.65 -7.66
C ILE A 224 -22.18 -5.61 -7.78
N HIS A 225 -22.56 -5.98 -9.01
CA HIS A 225 -23.69 -6.85 -9.30
C HIS A 225 -23.23 -8.21 -9.82
N THR A 226 -24.06 -9.25 -9.54
CA THR A 226 -23.87 -10.60 -10.08
C THR A 226 -24.84 -10.82 -11.24
N LEU A 227 -24.32 -11.25 -12.38
CA LEU A 227 -25.12 -11.83 -13.46
C LEU A 227 -25.00 -13.36 -13.36
N ARG A 228 -26.08 -13.99 -12.90
CA ARG A 228 -26.08 -15.44 -12.67
C ARG A 228 -25.69 -16.20 -13.94
N GLY A 229 -24.77 -17.14 -13.80
CA GLY A 229 -24.24 -17.96 -14.91
C GLY A 229 -23.24 -17.23 -15.83
N VAL A 230 -23.02 -15.91 -15.69
CA VAL A 230 -22.16 -15.12 -16.57
C VAL A 230 -20.94 -14.56 -15.82
N GLY A 231 -21.15 -13.82 -14.72
CA GLY A 231 -20.06 -13.18 -13.99
C GLY A 231 -20.50 -11.99 -13.14
N TYR A 232 -19.67 -10.98 -13.08
CA TYR A 232 -19.87 -9.80 -12.25
C TYR A 232 -19.71 -8.52 -13.06
N VAL A 233 -20.32 -7.44 -12.59
CA VAL A 233 -20.23 -6.12 -13.21
C VAL A 233 -20.25 -5.03 -12.14
N LEU A 234 -19.40 -4.02 -12.31
CA LEU A 234 -19.49 -2.75 -11.57
C LEU A 234 -20.37 -1.80 -12.38
N ARG A 235 -21.55 -1.44 -11.86
CA ARG A 235 -22.48 -0.51 -12.50
C ARG A 235 -23.44 0.11 -11.49
N LEU A 236 -24.07 1.21 -11.88
CA LEU A 236 -25.23 1.72 -11.16
C LEU A 236 -26.44 0.79 -11.37
N PRO A 237 -27.36 0.67 -10.39
CA PRO A 237 -28.62 -0.05 -10.59
C PRO A 237 -29.36 0.51 -11.80
N SER A 238 -29.92 -0.36 -12.63
CA SER A 238 -30.87 0.08 -13.67
C SER A 238 -32.14 0.60 -12.99
N SER A 239 -32.53 1.79 -13.35
CA SER A 239 -33.83 2.37 -12.96
C SER A 239 -34.99 1.52 -13.48
#